data_ba0082fd63c982ffc50480d4b9e3263b
#
_entry.id   ba0082fd63c982ffc50480d4b9e3263b
#
_cell.length_a   1.000
_cell.length_b   1.000
_cell.length_c   1.000
_cell.angle_alpha   90.00
_cell.angle_beta   90.00
_cell.angle_gamma   90.00
#
_symmetry.space_group_name_H-M   'P 1'
#
loop_
_entity.id
_entity.type
_entity.pdbx_description
1 polymer ?
#
loop_
_entity_poly.entity_id
_entity_poly.type
_entity_poly.pdbx_seq_one_letter_code
_entity_poly.pdbx_strand_id
1 'polypeptide(L)'
;MKKYLYLAVLMLIGASSLNAASPKKKAKEMTPEAKGVASINRATAEAHVDFLACDELEGREAGWKGGRIAGNYIISCLKQMGLQPLFEDGYVQPFEACHAERQKRGQRWQVHPDSIANLKQGVHQSLDLRNILCKIEGKNPNEIVIIGAHYDHLGYDPMLKGDQIYNGADDNASGVQAVLQVARAFLATGVQPERTTIFAFWDGEEKGLLGSKYFALTY
;
A
#
# COMPACT_ATOMS: atom_id res chain seq x y z
N MET A 1 -32.40 18.72 -64.90
CA MET A 1 -31.00 19.13 -64.94
C MET A 1 -30.14 17.97 -64.49
N LYS A 2 -29.42 17.35 -65.40
CA LYS A 2 -28.62 16.13 -65.18
C LYS A 2 -27.27 16.51 -64.64
N LYS A 3 -26.84 15.95 -63.48
CA LYS A 3 -25.45 16.04 -63.03
C LYS A 3 -24.73 14.75 -63.35
N TYR A 4 -23.69 14.83 -64.11
CA TYR A 4 -22.82 13.73 -64.50
C TYR A 4 -21.84 13.42 -63.39
N LEU A 5 -21.75 12.16 -62.98
CA LEU A 5 -20.79 11.60 -62.07
C LEU A 5 -19.65 11.00 -62.92
N TYR A 6 -18.43 11.57 -62.86
CA TYR A 6 -17.23 11.02 -63.49
C TYR A 6 -16.57 10.03 -62.55
N LEU A 7 -16.55 8.75 -62.94
CA LEU A 7 -15.79 7.70 -62.28
C LEU A 7 -14.42 7.63 -62.92
N ALA A 8 -13.36 8.07 -62.22
CA ALA A 8 -11.97 7.91 -62.62
C ALA A 8 -11.46 6.57 -62.11
N VAL A 9 -11.23 5.62 -63.01
CA VAL A 9 -10.55 4.34 -62.73
C VAL A 9 -9.06 4.56 -62.93
N LEU A 10 -8.31 4.61 -61.87
CA LEU A 10 -6.84 4.59 -61.87
C LEU A 10 -6.36 3.15 -61.80
N MET A 11 -5.87 2.62 -62.95
CA MET A 11 -5.10 1.39 -62.96
C MET A 11 -3.70 1.65 -62.41
N LEU A 12 -3.41 1.13 -61.24
CA LEU A 12 -2.04 1.07 -60.72
C LEU A 12 -1.44 -0.29 -61.08
N ILE A 13 -0.48 -0.23 -61.99
CA ILE A 13 0.38 -1.35 -62.37
C ILE A 13 1.27 -1.69 -61.15
N GLY A 14 1.07 -2.87 -60.60
CA GLY A 14 1.83 -3.33 -59.44
C GLY A 14 3.27 -3.72 -59.82
N ALA A 15 4.23 -2.99 -59.31
CA ALA A 15 5.61 -3.48 -59.17
C ALA A 15 5.68 -4.29 -57.85
N SER A 16 5.66 -5.62 -57.98
CA SER A 16 5.90 -6.55 -56.85
C SER A 16 7.40 -6.49 -56.49
N SER A 17 7.76 -5.56 -55.60
CA SER A 17 9.02 -5.64 -54.87
C SER A 17 8.91 -6.76 -53.82
N LEU A 18 9.59 -7.87 -54.08
CA LEU A 18 9.85 -8.90 -53.08
C LEU A 18 10.73 -8.29 -51.97
N ASN A 19 10.09 -7.69 -50.97
CA ASN A 19 10.74 -7.38 -49.71
C ASN A 19 10.97 -8.69 -48.98
N ALA A 20 12.19 -9.22 -49.05
CA ALA A 20 12.65 -10.27 -48.18
C ALA A 20 12.59 -9.73 -46.73
N ALA A 21 11.51 -10.05 -46.00
CA ALA A 21 11.38 -9.72 -44.61
C ALA A 21 12.49 -10.44 -43.84
N SER A 22 13.50 -9.68 -43.39
CA SER A 22 14.48 -10.19 -42.44
C SER A 22 13.74 -10.81 -41.25
N PRO A 23 14.12 -11.99 -40.78
CA PRO A 23 13.46 -12.63 -39.67
C PRO A 23 13.55 -11.69 -38.46
N LYS A 24 12.40 -11.11 -38.03
CA LYS A 24 12.33 -10.36 -36.77
C LYS A 24 12.80 -11.31 -35.67
N LYS A 25 13.98 -11.04 -35.08
CA LYS A 25 14.43 -11.71 -33.86
C LYS A 25 13.29 -11.63 -32.89
N LYS A 26 12.68 -12.77 -32.54
CA LYS A 26 11.67 -12.83 -31.44
C LYS A 26 12.36 -12.21 -30.24
N ALA A 27 11.79 -11.12 -29.70
CA ALA A 27 12.26 -10.54 -28.47
C ALA A 27 12.24 -11.67 -27.42
N LYS A 28 13.34 -11.86 -26.72
CA LYS A 28 13.42 -12.88 -25.65
C LYS A 28 12.37 -12.53 -24.59
N GLU A 29 11.45 -13.44 -24.34
CA GLU A 29 10.42 -13.22 -23.34
C GLU A 29 11.08 -13.02 -21.96
N MET A 30 10.63 -12.01 -21.21
CA MET A 30 11.16 -11.75 -19.88
C MET A 30 10.75 -12.89 -18.93
N THR A 31 11.67 -13.28 -18.03
CA THR A 31 11.33 -14.20 -16.95
C THR A 31 10.31 -13.57 -16.00
N PRO A 32 9.55 -14.37 -15.23
CA PRO A 32 8.64 -13.83 -14.21
C PRO A 32 9.30 -12.82 -13.28
N GLU A 33 10.49 -13.12 -12.78
CA GLU A 33 11.24 -12.24 -11.88
C GLU A 33 11.61 -10.92 -12.57
N ALA A 34 12.05 -11.00 -13.83
CA ALA A 34 12.37 -9.80 -14.61
C ALA A 34 11.13 -8.93 -14.86
N LYS A 35 9.95 -9.52 -15.07
CA LYS A 35 8.66 -8.78 -15.16
C LYS A 35 8.34 -8.09 -13.84
N GLY A 36 8.51 -8.78 -12.71
CA GLY A 36 8.33 -8.22 -11.38
C GLY A 36 9.23 -7.00 -11.15
N VAL A 37 10.54 -7.16 -11.33
CA VAL A 37 11.52 -6.07 -11.16
C VAL A 37 11.21 -4.88 -12.08
N ALA A 38 10.88 -5.13 -13.36
CA ALA A 38 10.56 -4.08 -14.32
C ALA A 38 9.27 -3.30 -13.98
N SER A 39 8.40 -3.83 -13.14
CA SER A 39 7.19 -3.13 -12.69
C SER A 39 7.46 -2.08 -11.61
N ILE A 40 8.60 -2.16 -10.93
CA ILE A 40 9.04 -1.18 -9.93
C ILE A 40 9.57 0.05 -10.65
N ASN A 41 9.04 1.23 -10.32
CA ASN A 41 9.49 2.45 -10.97
C ASN A 41 9.48 3.64 -10.03
N ARG A 42 10.39 4.57 -10.29
CA ARG A 42 10.62 5.76 -9.49
C ARG A 42 9.41 6.69 -9.43
N ALA A 43 8.76 6.95 -10.56
CA ALA A 43 7.65 7.89 -10.61
C ALA A 43 6.47 7.46 -9.72
N THR A 44 6.19 6.14 -9.66
CA THR A 44 5.18 5.60 -8.75
C THR A 44 5.62 5.71 -7.29
N ALA A 45 6.92 5.48 -7.00
CA ALA A 45 7.45 5.65 -5.65
C ALA A 45 7.30 7.10 -5.16
N GLU A 46 7.72 8.05 -5.99
CA GLU A 46 7.59 9.49 -5.72
C GLU A 46 6.12 9.87 -5.48
N ALA A 47 5.20 9.47 -6.34
CA ALA A 47 3.78 9.78 -6.20
C ALA A 47 3.17 9.25 -4.88
N HIS A 48 3.58 8.07 -4.41
CA HIS A 48 3.14 7.54 -3.13
C HIS A 48 3.70 8.35 -1.96
N VAL A 49 5.00 8.70 -2.00
CA VAL A 49 5.63 9.49 -0.93
C VAL A 49 5.08 10.91 -0.91
N ASP A 50 4.96 11.56 -2.07
CA ASP A 50 4.41 12.92 -2.18
C ASP A 50 3.01 13.00 -1.56
N PHE A 51 2.15 12.02 -1.82
CA PHE A 51 0.82 11.98 -1.22
C PHE A 51 0.88 11.73 0.29
N LEU A 52 1.64 10.71 0.71
CA LEU A 52 1.65 10.29 2.12
C LEU A 52 2.36 11.32 3.02
N ALA A 53 3.30 12.09 2.49
CA ALA A 53 4.05 13.09 3.23
C ALA A 53 3.55 14.52 2.99
N CYS A 54 2.38 14.72 2.36
CA CYS A 54 1.84 16.06 2.16
C CYS A 54 1.27 16.66 3.47
N ASP A 55 1.27 17.97 3.55
CA ASP A 55 0.81 18.72 4.73
C ASP A 55 -0.67 18.48 5.05
N GLU A 56 -1.50 18.20 4.03
CA GLU A 56 -2.92 17.92 4.18
C GLU A 56 -3.22 16.65 5.02
N LEU A 57 -2.23 15.78 5.17
CA LEU A 57 -2.35 14.63 6.05
C LEU A 57 -1.94 14.92 7.50
N GLU A 58 -1.55 16.16 7.81
CA GLU A 58 -1.27 16.62 9.17
C GLU A 58 -0.33 15.67 9.94
N GLY A 59 0.69 15.11 9.23
CA GLY A 59 1.65 14.15 9.80
C GLY A 59 1.07 12.80 10.16
N ARG A 60 -0.08 12.39 9.64
CA ARG A 60 -0.69 11.04 9.69
C ARG A 60 -0.76 10.41 11.10
N GLU A 61 -1.00 11.20 12.14
CA GLU A 61 -1.03 10.67 13.49
C GLU A 61 -2.07 9.54 13.64
N ALA A 62 -1.66 8.46 14.32
CA ALA A 62 -2.49 7.30 14.61
C ALA A 62 -3.78 7.68 15.36
N GLY A 63 -4.93 7.22 14.86
CA GLY A 63 -6.25 7.55 15.41
C GLY A 63 -6.84 8.89 14.93
N TRP A 64 -6.07 9.74 14.22
CA TRP A 64 -6.52 11.04 13.75
C TRP A 64 -6.88 11.04 12.26
N LYS A 65 -7.41 12.17 11.79
CA LYS A 65 -7.95 12.32 10.43
C LYS A 65 -6.90 12.01 9.35
N GLY A 66 -5.68 12.56 9.49
CA GLY A 66 -4.61 12.35 8.53
C GLY A 66 -4.22 10.87 8.38
N GLY A 67 -4.07 10.15 9.49
CA GLY A 67 -3.84 8.71 9.48
C GLY A 67 -5.00 7.93 8.83
N ARG A 68 -6.26 8.35 9.07
CA ARG A 68 -7.43 7.72 8.42
C ARG A 68 -7.43 7.95 6.90
N ILE A 69 -7.04 9.13 6.43
CA ILE A 69 -6.94 9.44 4.99
C ILE A 69 -5.82 8.61 4.37
N ALA A 70 -4.64 8.54 4.99
CA ALA A 70 -3.52 7.72 4.54
C ALA A 70 -3.92 6.25 4.41
N GLY A 71 -4.60 5.69 5.40
CA GLY A 71 -5.11 4.32 5.34
C GLY A 71 -6.13 4.09 4.21
N ASN A 72 -7.05 5.04 3.96
CA ASN A 72 -7.99 4.95 2.84
C ASN A 72 -7.28 5.00 1.48
N TYR A 73 -6.22 5.81 1.37
CA TYR A 73 -5.37 5.86 0.19
C TYR A 73 -4.71 4.51 -0.08
N ILE A 74 -4.11 3.89 0.94
CA ILE A 74 -3.51 2.55 0.83
C ILE A 74 -4.54 1.54 0.35
N ILE A 75 -5.73 1.49 0.97
CA ILE A 75 -6.82 0.58 0.56
C ILE A 75 -7.20 0.82 -0.91
N SER A 76 -7.26 2.08 -1.35
CA SER A 76 -7.54 2.40 -2.76
C SER A 76 -6.47 1.84 -3.71
N CYS A 77 -5.19 1.96 -3.34
CA CYS A 77 -4.08 1.37 -4.12
C CYS A 77 -4.17 -0.16 -4.19
N LEU A 78 -4.48 -0.83 -3.08
CA LEU A 78 -4.63 -2.29 -3.02
C LEU A 78 -5.80 -2.77 -3.91
N LYS A 79 -6.94 -2.08 -3.84
CA LYS A 79 -8.10 -2.36 -4.70
C LYS A 79 -7.80 -2.15 -6.18
N GLN A 80 -7.10 -1.07 -6.53
CA GLN A 80 -6.69 -0.78 -7.91
C GLN A 80 -5.78 -1.87 -8.47
N MET A 81 -4.92 -2.45 -7.64
CA MET A 81 -4.05 -3.58 -8.02
C MET A 81 -4.79 -4.91 -8.08
N GLY A 82 -6.02 -5.02 -7.58
CA GLY A 82 -6.79 -6.27 -7.52
C GLY A 82 -6.29 -7.25 -6.46
N LEU A 83 -5.56 -6.76 -5.45
CA LEU A 83 -5.09 -7.60 -4.34
C LEU A 83 -6.26 -8.05 -3.47
N GLN A 84 -6.21 -9.31 -3.02
CA GLN A 84 -7.24 -9.85 -2.14
C GLN A 84 -7.05 -9.35 -0.70
N PRO A 85 -8.13 -8.96 -0.01
CA PRO A 85 -8.05 -8.65 1.40
C PRO A 85 -7.61 -9.88 2.21
N LEU A 86 -7.02 -9.66 3.38
CA LEU A 86 -6.64 -10.76 4.28
C LEU A 86 -7.87 -11.39 4.95
N PHE A 87 -8.85 -10.56 5.32
CA PHE A 87 -10.06 -10.97 6.05
C PHE A 87 -11.28 -11.03 5.10
N GLU A 88 -12.29 -11.81 5.48
CA GLU A 88 -13.53 -11.95 4.69
C GLU A 88 -14.30 -10.63 4.56
N ASP A 89 -14.26 -9.80 5.60
CA ASP A 89 -14.93 -8.49 5.66
C ASP A 89 -14.10 -7.34 5.06
N GLY A 90 -12.87 -7.61 4.59
CA GLY A 90 -12.09 -6.64 3.86
C GLY A 90 -10.62 -6.49 4.29
N TYR A 91 -10.06 -5.32 3.98
CA TYR A 91 -8.63 -5.04 4.20
C TYR A 91 -8.30 -4.60 5.62
N VAL A 92 -9.31 -4.25 6.42
CA VAL A 92 -9.13 -3.57 7.72
C VAL A 92 -9.21 -4.57 8.86
N GLN A 93 -8.19 -4.55 9.73
CA GLN A 93 -8.23 -5.15 11.05
C GLN A 93 -8.40 -4.02 12.08
N PRO A 94 -9.64 -3.74 12.56
CA PRO A 94 -9.86 -2.71 13.55
C PRO A 94 -9.37 -3.17 14.91
N PHE A 95 -8.82 -2.24 15.70
CA PHE A 95 -8.44 -2.51 17.08
C PHE A 95 -8.46 -1.25 17.92
N GLU A 96 -8.57 -1.44 19.23
CA GLU A 96 -8.50 -0.38 20.22
C GLU A 96 -7.14 -0.41 20.91
N ALA A 97 -6.62 0.78 21.23
CA ALA A 97 -5.52 0.94 22.14
C ALA A 97 -5.92 1.86 23.29
N CYS A 98 -5.49 1.53 24.51
CA CYS A 98 -5.79 2.30 25.72
C CYS A 98 -4.52 2.61 26.51
N HIS A 99 -4.54 3.75 27.21
CA HIS A 99 -3.57 4.03 28.29
C HIS A 99 -4.25 4.76 29.45
N ALA A 100 -3.67 4.68 30.66
CA ALA A 100 -4.16 5.44 31.81
C ALA A 100 -3.93 6.94 31.60
N GLU A 101 -4.88 7.81 31.95
CA GLU A 101 -4.75 9.27 31.78
C GLU A 101 -3.58 9.85 32.58
N ARG A 102 -3.35 9.35 33.80
CA ARG A 102 -2.18 9.72 34.59
C ARG A 102 -1.05 8.74 34.32
N GLN A 103 -0.23 9.07 33.32
CA GLN A 103 0.97 8.29 33.02
C GLN A 103 1.94 8.35 34.20
N LYS A 104 2.11 7.24 34.90
CA LYS A 104 3.34 7.02 35.64
C LYS A 104 4.48 6.84 34.63
N ARG A 105 5.67 7.37 34.92
CA ARG A 105 6.84 7.24 34.04
C ARG A 105 6.97 5.79 33.55
N GLY A 106 6.86 5.58 32.21
CA GLY A 106 6.95 4.25 31.59
C GLY A 106 5.63 3.54 31.26
N GLN A 107 4.45 4.12 31.57
CA GLN A 107 3.20 3.56 31.07
C GLN A 107 3.10 3.77 29.55
N ARG A 108 2.75 2.70 28.84
CA ARG A 108 2.63 2.65 27.39
C ARG A 108 1.18 2.34 27.00
N TRP A 109 0.81 2.70 25.80
CA TRP A 109 -0.41 2.22 25.17
C TRP A 109 -0.48 0.69 25.22
N GLN A 110 -1.66 0.15 25.49
CA GLN A 110 -1.94 -1.28 25.59
C GLN A 110 -2.95 -1.67 24.51
N VAL A 111 -2.73 -2.83 23.89
CA VAL A 111 -3.63 -3.42 22.87
C VAL A 111 -4.16 -4.80 23.30
N HIS A 112 -3.64 -5.38 24.38
CA HIS A 112 -4.15 -6.66 24.89
C HIS A 112 -5.52 -6.46 25.52
N PRO A 113 -6.55 -7.27 25.21
CA PRO A 113 -7.91 -7.11 25.70
C PRO A 113 -8.02 -7.01 27.23
N ASP A 114 -7.32 -7.88 27.95
CA ASP A 114 -7.35 -7.87 29.44
C ASP A 114 -6.75 -6.58 30.01
N SER A 115 -5.69 -6.07 29.38
CA SER A 115 -5.07 -4.81 29.79
C SER A 115 -6.01 -3.64 29.55
N ILE A 116 -6.70 -3.61 28.42
CA ILE A 116 -7.71 -2.62 28.07
C ILE A 116 -8.87 -2.67 29.07
N ALA A 117 -9.40 -3.87 29.35
CA ALA A 117 -10.48 -4.04 30.31
C ALA A 117 -10.13 -3.51 31.71
N ASN A 118 -8.90 -3.75 32.17
CA ASN A 118 -8.42 -3.23 33.45
C ASN A 118 -8.25 -1.69 33.42
N LEU A 119 -7.70 -1.12 32.33
CA LEU A 119 -7.55 0.32 32.19
C LEU A 119 -8.89 1.06 32.15
N LYS A 120 -9.91 0.47 31.53
CA LYS A 120 -11.26 1.03 31.43
C LYS A 120 -12.02 1.11 32.78
N GLN A 121 -11.52 0.48 33.82
CA GLN A 121 -12.07 0.66 35.18
C GLN A 121 -11.67 1.99 35.83
N GLY A 122 -10.65 2.68 35.26
CA GLY A 122 -10.18 3.99 35.69
C GLY A 122 -10.29 5.06 34.64
N VAL A 123 -9.73 6.23 34.93
CA VAL A 123 -9.64 7.31 33.93
C VAL A 123 -8.57 6.93 32.90
N HIS A 124 -8.96 6.83 31.65
CA HIS A 124 -8.14 6.35 30.54
C HIS A 124 -8.38 7.15 29.28
N GLN A 125 -7.47 7.02 28.33
CA GLN A 125 -7.62 7.46 26.94
C GLN A 125 -7.67 6.24 26.04
N SER A 126 -8.49 6.30 25.00
CA SER A 126 -8.62 5.27 23.97
C SER A 126 -8.38 5.83 22.60
N LEU A 127 -7.84 5.00 21.71
CA LEU A 127 -7.70 5.26 20.28
C LEU A 127 -8.30 4.10 19.50
N ASP A 128 -9.11 4.44 18.49
CA ASP A 128 -9.59 3.50 17.49
C ASP A 128 -8.60 3.47 16.33
N LEU A 129 -7.93 2.35 16.18
CA LEU A 129 -6.86 2.12 15.23
C LEU A 129 -7.23 1.02 14.23
N ARG A 130 -6.46 0.90 13.16
CA ARG A 130 -6.73 -0.11 12.14
C ARG A 130 -5.48 -0.50 11.35
N ASN A 131 -5.09 -1.75 11.39
CA ASN A 131 -4.15 -2.29 10.42
C ASN A 131 -4.83 -2.46 9.06
N ILE A 132 -4.08 -2.38 7.99
CA ILE A 132 -4.55 -2.64 6.63
C ILE A 132 -3.74 -3.81 6.09
N LEU A 133 -4.43 -4.87 5.67
CA LEU A 133 -3.79 -6.12 5.30
C LEU A 133 -4.41 -6.70 4.02
N CYS A 134 -3.54 -7.19 3.16
CA CYS A 134 -3.93 -7.96 1.98
C CYS A 134 -2.98 -9.13 1.78
N LYS A 135 -3.34 -10.06 0.91
CA LYS A 135 -2.52 -11.24 0.65
C LYS A 135 -2.43 -11.60 -0.83
N ILE A 136 -1.38 -12.30 -1.17
CA ILE A 136 -1.28 -13.17 -2.35
C ILE A 136 -1.13 -14.58 -1.81
N GLU A 137 -2.11 -15.44 -2.10
CA GLU A 137 -2.09 -16.82 -1.62
C GLU A 137 -0.99 -17.63 -2.30
N GLY A 138 -0.21 -18.33 -1.49
CA GLY A 138 0.87 -19.20 -1.93
C GLY A 138 0.40 -20.62 -2.28
N LYS A 139 1.28 -21.41 -2.92
CA LYS A 139 1.05 -22.84 -3.16
C LYS A 139 0.98 -23.60 -1.84
N ASN A 140 1.75 -23.18 -0.84
CA ASN A 140 1.74 -23.67 0.53
C ASN A 140 1.04 -22.64 1.43
N PRO A 141 -0.29 -22.69 1.58
CA PRO A 141 -1.05 -21.66 2.28
C PRO A 141 -0.75 -21.56 3.78
N ASN A 142 -0.20 -22.64 4.37
CA ASN A 142 0.18 -22.68 5.79
C ASN A 142 1.56 -22.06 6.08
N GLU A 143 2.33 -21.75 5.03
CA GLU A 143 3.60 -21.05 5.16
C GLU A 143 3.38 -19.58 4.81
N ILE A 144 3.69 -18.68 5.75
CA ILE A 144 3.39 -17.26 5.61
C ILE A 144 4.68 -16.44 5.65
N VAL A 145 4.76 -15.47 4.74
CA VAL A 145 5.75 -14.38 4.77
C VAL A 145 4.98 -13.07 4.91
N ILE A 146 5.39 -12.22 5.84
CA ILE A 146 4.81 -10.89 6.04
C ILE A 146 5.79 -9.83 5.59
N ILE A 147 5.36 -8.94 4.73
CA ILE A 147 6.10 -7.77 4.28
C ILE A 147 5.29 -6.55 4.74
N GLY A 148 5.86 -5.73 5.62
CA GLY A 148 5.09 -4.66 6.23
C GLY A 148 5.87 -3.37 6.46
N ALA A 149 5.12 -2.27 6.59
CA ALA A 149 5.56 -0.96 7.01
C ALA A 149 4.45 -0.29 7.83
N HIS A 150 4.77 0.63 8.71
CA HIS A 150 3.75 1.43 9.35
C HIS A 150 3.38 2.64 8.49
N TYR A 151 2.15 3.11 8.61
CA TYR A 151 1.66 4.25 7.83
C TYR A 151 1.32 5.48 8.66
N ASP A 152 1.23 5.34 9.98
CA ASP A 152 1.12 6.46 10.90
C ASP A 152 2.45 7.19 11.07
N HIS A 153 2.39 8.43 11.59
CA HIS A 153 3.57 9.18 12.02
C HIS A 153 3.20 10.11 13.19
N LEU A 154 4.06 11.07 13.51
CA LEU A 154 4.00 11.83 14.76
C LEU A 154 2.93 12.93 14.79
N GLY A 155 2.34 13.28 13.63
CA GLY A 155 1.28 14.25 13.60
C GLY A 155 1.77 15.70 13.51
N TYR A 156 1.11 16.59 14.27
CA TYR A 156 1.32 18.02 14.30
C TYR A 156 1.66 18.48 15.72
N ASP A 157 2.71 19.30 15.87
CA ASP A 157 3.11 19.90 17.14
C ASP A 157 3.08 21.45 17.05
N PRO A 158 2.06 22.11 17.61
CA PRO A 158 1.92 23.56 17.58
C PRO A 158 2.98 24.31 18.39
N MET A 159 3.77 23.61 19.19
CA MET A 159 4.84 24.20 19.99
C MET A 159 6.15 24.39 19.22
N LEU A 160 6.25 23.76 18.05
CA LEU A 160 7.42 23.93 17.19
C LEU A 160 7.43 25.31 16.54
N LYS A 161 8.63 25.85 16.33
CA LYS A 161 8.85 27.06 15.54
C LYS A 161 9.16 26.67 14.10
N GLY A 162 8.46 27.30 13.14
CA GLY A 162 8.62 27.01 11.73
C GLY A 162 7.67 25.92 11.28
N ASP A 163 8.18 24.85 10.65
CA ASP A 163 7.39 23.72 10.25
C ASP A 163 6.93 22.94 11.49
N GLN A 164 5.63 22.76 11.59
CA GLN A 164 4.96 22.13 12.74
C GLN A 164 4.41 20.74 12.40
N ILE A 165 4.53 20.31 11.15
CA ILE A 165 4.01 19.05 10.66
C ILE A 165 5.15 18.04 10.53
N TYR A 166 5.00 16.91 11.18
CA TYR A 166 5.90 15.77 10.97
C TYR A 166 5.45 15.00 9.71
N ASN A 167 5.92 15.42 8.53
CA ASN A 167 5.48 14.84 7.25
C ASN A 167 5.83 13.36 7.09
N GLY A 168 6.95 12.88 7.68
CA GLY A 168 7.31 11.48 7.71
C GLY A 168 7.52 10.86 6.32
N ALA A 169 8.26 11.54 5.43
CA ALA A 169 8.58 11.01 4.11
C ALA A 169 9.47 9.77 4.20
N ASP A 170 10.55 9.85 4.99
CA ASP A 170 11.46 8.73 5.24
C ASP A 170 10.86 7.76 6.26
N ASP A 171 10.31 8.27 7.35
CA ASP A 171 9.62 7.51 8.39
C ASP A 171 8.11 7.76 8.38
N ASN A 172 7.23 6.93 7.76
CA ASN A 172 7.65 5.78 6.99
C ASN A 172 6.83 5.67 5.69
N ALA A 173 6.57 6.83 5.03
CA ALA A 173 5.95 6.83 3.69
C ALA A 173 6.83 6.06 2.68
N SER A 174 8.16 6.11 2.86
CA SER A 174 9.13 5.36 2.06
C SER A 174 8.95 3.85 2.18
N GLY A 175 8.70 3.33 3.37
CA GLY A 175 8.40 1.92 3.61
C GLY A 175 7.04 1.53 3.04
N VAL A 176 6.01 2.37 3.23
CA VAL A 176 4.67 2.12 2.67
C VAL A 176 4.72 1.99 1.14
N GLN A 177 5.38 2.93 0.45
CA GLN A 177 5.53 2.85 -1.00
C GLN A 177 6.32 1.60 -1.43
N ALA A 178 7.35 1.21 -0.65
CA ALA A 178 8.12 0.01 -0.95
C ALA A 178 7.24 -1.25 -0.88
N VAL A 179 6.42 -1.39 0.17
CA VAL A 179 5.46 -2.51 0.30
C VAL A 179 4.47 -2.52 -0.87
N LEU A 180 3.92 -1.36 -1.27
CA LEU A 180 3.01 -1.26 -2.42
C LEU A 180 3.69 -1.67 -3.73
N GLN A 181 4.94 -1.26 -3.96
CA GLN A 181 5.67 -1.64 -5.16
C GLN A 181 6.07 -3.12 -5.17
N VAL A 182 6.45 -3.68 -4.02
CA VAL A 182 6.74 -5.12 -3.90
C VAL A 182 5.47 -5.93 -4.19
N ALA A 183 4.32 -5.52 -3.66
CA ALA A 183 3.04 -6.16 -3.97
C ALA A 183 2.72 -6.14 -5.47
N ARG A 184 2.93 -4.99 -6.13
CA ARG A 184 2.82 -4.86 -7.59
C ARG A 184 3.78 -5.79 -8.33
N ALA A 185 5.03 -5.88 -7.86
CA ALA A 185 6.05 -6.74 -8.47
C ALA A 185 5.65 -8.21 -8.40
N PHE A 186 5.11 -8.68 -7.28
CA PHE A 186 4.56 -10.04 -7.15
C PHE A 186 3.46 -10.30 -8.17
N LEU A 187 2.50 -9.39 -8.33
CA LEU A 187 1.44 -9.53 -9.33
C LEU A 187 1.99 -9.53 -10.77
N ALA A 188 2.99 -8.69 -11.05
CA ALA A 188 3.59 -8.59 -12.39
C ALA A 188 4.37 -9.84 -12.82
N THR A 189 4.82 -10.67 -11.87
CA THR A 189 5.44 -11.97 -12.20
C THR A 189 4.47 -12.89 -12.93
N GLY A 190 3.16 -12.78 -12.62
CA GLY A 190 2.12 -13.70 -13.11
C GLY A 190 2.24 -15.12 -12.55
N VAL A 191 3.05 -15.32 -11.51
CA VAL A 191 3.31 -16.63 -10.90
C VAL A 191 2.85 -16.62 -9.45
N GLN A 192 2.15 -17.67 -9.05
CA GLN A 192 1.77 -17.87 -7.64
C GLN A 192 3.05 -18.13 -6.80
N PRO A 193 3.26 -17.39 -5.69
CA PRO A 193 4.41 -17.59 -4.82
C PRO A 193 4.35 -18.96 -4.11
N GLU A 194 5.48 -19.44 -3.63
CA GLU A 194 5.52 -20.70 -2.87
C GLU A 194 4.80 -20.57 -1.53
N ARG A 195 4.98 -19.43 -0.85
CA ARG A 195 4.35 -19.14 0.45
C ARG A 195 3.31 -18.04 0.30
N THR A 196 2.26 -18.09 1.11
CA THR A 196 1.33 -16.98 1.22
C THR A 196 2.07 -15.73 1.65
N THR A 197 1.96 -14.66 0.88
CA THR A 197 2.60 -13.38 1.18
C THR A 197 1.55 -12.41 1.64
N ILE A 198 1.66 -11.95 2.89
CA ILE A 198 0.82 -10.91 3.48
C ILE A 198 1.55 -9.58 3.36
N PHE A 199 0.87 -8.58 2.81
CA PHE A 199 1.32 -7.19 2.79
C PHE A 199 0.56 -6.45 3.87
N ALA A 200 1.31 -5.89 4.82
CA ALA A 200 0.77 -5.31 6.04
C ALA A 200 1.17 -3.84 6.18
N PHE A 201 0.18 -3.01 6.49
CA PHE A 201 0.37 -1.59 6.78
C PHE A 201 -0.13 -1.35 8.20
N TRP A 202 0.83 -1.14 9.11
CA TRP A 202 0.58 -1.07 10.54
C TRP A 202 0.14 0.32 10.96
N ASP A 203 -0.78 0.40 11.93
CA ASP A 203 -1.20 1.64 12.58
C ASP A 203 -0.63 1.72 14.00
N GLY A 204 -0.34 2.92 14.48
CA GLY A 204 0.09 3.15 15.84
C GLY A 204 1.50 2.63 16.15
N GLU A 205 2.39 2.58 15.17
CA GLU A 205 3.79 2.22 15.38
C GLU A 205 4.47 3.21 16.32
N GLU A 206 4.31 4.51 16.07
CA GLU A 206 4.90 5.63 16.82
C GLU A 206 4.42 5.70 18.29
N LYS A 207 3.30 5.06 18.57
CA LYS A 207 2.75 4.92 19.93
C LYS A 207 3.21 3.63 20.62
N GLY A 208 4.11 2.87 20.00
CA GLY A 208 4.76 1.69 20.57
C GLY A 208 4.45 0.38 19.87
N LEU A 209 4.53 0.32 18.54
CA LEU A 209 4.34 -0.89 17.72
C LEU A 209 2.93 -1.50 17.86
N LEU A 210 1.90 -0.67 18.05
CA LEU A 210 0.58 -1.15 18.50
C LEU A 210 -0.07 -2.09 17.49
N GLY A 211 -0.08 -1.72 16.20
CA GLY A 211 -0.72 -2.51 15.16
C GLY A 211 -0.07 -3.88 14.95
N SER A 212 1.24 -3.94 14.85
CA SER A 212 1.96 -5.21 14.68
C SER A 212 1.83 -6.10 15.92
N LYS A 213 1.83 -5.54 17.13
CA LYS A 213 1.56 -6.27 18.37
C LYS A 213 0.16 -6.85 18.40
N TYR A 214 -0.85 -6.03 18.04
CA TYR A 214 -2.24 -6.52 18.01
C TYR A 214 -2.40 -7.66 16.99
N PHE A 215 -1.82 -7.50 15.81
CA PHE A 215 -1.83 -8.57 14.80
C PHE A 215 -1.20 -9.87 15.33
N ALA A 216 -0.01 -9.79 15.92
CA ALA A 216 0.68 -10.96 16.47
C ALA A 216 -0.07 -11.63 17.66
N LEU A 217 -0.97 -10.91 18.33
CA LEU A 217 -1.80 -11.46 19.40
C LEU A 217 -3.06 -12.17 18.89
N THR A 218 -3.53 -11.81 17.68
CA THR A 218 -4.87 -12.20 17.22
C THR A 218 -4.89 -13.02 15.93
N TYR A 219 -3.79 -13.04 15.19
CA TYR A 219 -3.61 -13.81 13.94
C TYR A 219 -2.82 -15.08 14.18
#